data_7b3ad7fd73d46fb7d1eca24cdfc7b770
#
_entry.id   7b3ad7fd73d46fb7d1eca24cdfc7b770
#
_cell.length_a   1.000
_cell.length_b   1.000
_cell.length_c   1.000
_cell.angle_alpha   90.00
_cell.angle_beta   90.00
_cell.angle_gamma   90.00
#
_symmetry.space_group_name_H-M   'P 1'
#
loop_
_entity.id
_entity.type
_entity.pdbx_description
1 polymer ?
#
loop_
_entity_poly.entity_id
_entity_poly.type
_entity_poly.pdbx_seq_one_letter_code
_entity_poly.pdbx_strand_id
1 'polypeptide(L)'
;MTQLLNGKVALITGAGGGVGRAYALLLASEGCAVVVNDLSVTPEGEAAEPGAHLADNVVAEIRAAGGLATADHGDVSDPEQARAMVARAVNEFGKLDILVNNAGIFRERPFAEMSWDDWTAIIDVHLHGSFLLSQMAFQLFVEQ
;
A
#
# COMPACT_ATOMS: atom_id res chain seq x y z
N MET A 1 25.14 10.51 -6.07
CA MET A 1 24.68 9.23 -6.65
C MET A 1 23.46 9.52 -7.52
N THR A 2 23.37 8.89 -8.70
CA THR A 2 22.21 9.08 -9.59
C THR A 2 21.02 8.36 -9.00
N GLN A 3 19.93 9.07 -8.68
CA GLN A 3 18.68 8.48 -8.20
C GLN A 3 17.97 7.83 -9.39
N LEU A 4 17.81 6.51 -9.34
CA LEU A 4 17.26 5.70 -10.46
C LEU A 4 15.77 5.97 -10.73
N LEU A 5 15.03 6.39 -9.71
CA LEU A 5 13.58 6.60 -9.76
C LEU A 5 13.18 8.08 -9.62
N ASN A 6 14.12 8.98 -9.88
CA ASN A 6 13.86 10.41 -9.79
C ASN A 6 12.66 10.82 -10.65
N GLY A 7 11.68 11.50 -10.05
CA GLY A 7 10.46 11.92 -10.70
C GLY A 7 9.44 10.80 -10.97
N LYS A 8 9.65 9.58 -10.46
CA LYS A 8 8.64 8.51 -10.46
C LYS A 8 7.74 8.61 -9.24
N VAL A 9 6.54 8.05 -9.35
CA VAL A 9 5.55 7.99 -8.27
C VAL A 9 5.16 6.53 -8.04
N ALA A 10 5.21 6.08 -6.80
CA ALA A 10 4.84 4.73 -6.40
C ALA A 10 3.69 4.74 -5.39
N LEU A 11 2.78 3.79 -5.53
CA LEU A 11 1.82 3.38 -4.50
C LEU A 11 2.22 2.00 -3.98
N ILE A 12 2.41 1.89 -2.66
CA ILE A 12 2.80 0.64 -2.00
C ILE A 12 1.78 0.34 -0.92
N THR A 13 1.10 -0.80 -1.03
CA THR A 13 0.11 -1.23 -0.04
C THR A 13 0.73 -2.06 1.07
N GLY A 14 0.17 -1.96 2.29
CA GLY A 14 0.73 -2.63 3.46
C GLY A 14 2.15 -2.14 3.78
N ALA A 15 2.41 -0.85 3.57
CA ALA A 15 3.74 -0.28 3.63
C ALA A 15 4.08 0.38 4.98
N GLY A 16 3.22 0.23 5.99
CA GLY A 16 3.48 0.72 7.35
C GLY A 16 4.50 -0.10 8.14
N GLY A 17 4.86 -1.30 7.64
CA GLY A 17 5.81 -2.18 8.31
C GLY A 17 6.45 -3.20 7.38
N GLY A 18 7.31 -4.06 7.94
CA GLY A 18 7.89 -5.20 7.26
C GLY A 18 8.50 -4.90 5.90
N VAL A 19 8.20 -5.75 4.93
CA VAL A 19 8.72 -5.67 3.55
C VAL A 19 8.21 -4.42 2.83
N GLY A 20 6.93 -4.08 3.00
CA GLY A 20 6.35 -2.89 2.38
C GLY A 20 7.01 -1.59 2.80
N ARG A 21 7.31 -1.45 4.10
CA ARG A 21 8.10 -0.33 4.61
C ARG A 21 9.51 -0.28 3.99
N ALA A 22 10.18 -1.43 3.89
CA ALA A 22 11.50 -1.48 3.27
C ALA A 22 11.48 -1.03 1.81
N TYR A 23 10.46 -1.43 1.04
CA TYR A 23 10.25 -0.92 -0.33
C TYR A 23 10.01 0.58 -0.34
N ALA A 24 9.14 1.09 0.54
CA ALA A 24 8.82 2.52 0.59
C ALA A 24 10.07 3.37 0.83
N LEU A 25 10.90 2.99 1.80
CA LEU A 25 12.14 3.68 2.11
C LEU A 25 13.17 3.59 0.97
N LEU A 26 13.32 2.40 0.37
CA LEU A 26 14.24 2.20 -0.75
C LEU A 26 13.84 3.01 -1.97
N LEU A 27 12.57 2.93 -2.42
CA LEU A 27 12.12 3.69 -3.57
C LEU A 27 12.23 5.19 -3.33
N ALA A 28 11.89 5.67 -2.13
CA ALA A 28 12.06 7.07 -1.77
C ALA A 28 13.53 7.52 -1.81
N SER A 29 14.47 6.70 -1.35
CA SER A 29 15.91 7.00 -1.39
C SER A 29 16.44 7.10 -2.82
N GLU A 30 15.79 6.44 -3.78
CA GLU A 30 16.09 6.51 -5.21
C GLU A 30 15.35 7.66 -5.94
N GLY A 31 14.71 8.57 -5.17
CA GLY A 31 14.05 9.77 -5.71
C GLY A 31 12.59 9.60 -6.13
N CYS A 32 11.98 8.47 -5.79
CA CYS A 32 10.56 8.22 -6.03
C CYS A 32 9.69 8.96 -5.00
N ALA A 33 8.61 9.59 -5.43
CA ALA A 33 7.54 10.02 -4.52
C ALA A 33 6.67 8.81 -4.17
N VAL A 34 6.32 8.63 -2.89
CA VAL A 34 5.68 7.41 -2.41
C VAL A 34 4.36 7.68 -1.72
N VAL A 35 3.30 7.02 -2.18
CA VAL A 35 2.07 6.83 -1.40
C VAL A 35 2.24 5.58 -0.54
N VAL A 36 2.32 5.78 0.76
CA VAL A 36 2.46 4.73 1.76
C VAL A 36 1.06 4.38 2.24
N ASN A 37 0.51 3.25 1.78
CA ASN A 37 -0.78 2.77 2.27
C ASN A 37 -0.60 1.73 3.37
N ASP A 38 -1.34 1.87 4.45
CA ASP A 38 -1.46 0.86 5.48
C ASP A 38 -2.78 1.04 6.26
N LEU A 39 -3.57 -0.01 6.38
CA LEU A 39 -4.82 -0.01 7.15
C LEU A 39 -4.58 0.00 8.66
N SER A 40 -3.32 -0.17 9.09
CA SER A 40 -2.95 -0.29 10.51
C SER A 40 -3.66 -1.46 11.20
N VAL A 41 -3.59 -2.63 10.58
CA VAL A 41 -4.06 -3.89 11.14
C VAL A 41 -2.87 -4.79 11.50
N THR A 42 -3.13 -5.77 12.37
CA THR A 42 -2.15 -6.83 12.66
C THR A 42 -1.95 -7.74 11.42
N PRO A 43 -0.91 -8.58 11.40
CA PRO A 43 -0.73 -9.56 10.33
C PRO A 43 -1.93 -10.49 10.14
N GLU A 44 -2.72 -10.73 11.20
CA GLU A 44 -3.94 -11.52 11.16
C GLU A 44 -5.15 -10.74 10.61
N GLY A 45 -5.00 -9.44 10.35
CA GLY A 45 -6.04 -8.57 9.81
C GLY A 45 -7.01 -8.05 10.87
N GLU A 46 -6.59 -7.99 12.13
CA GLU A 46 -7.36 -7.38 13.21
C GLU A 46 -6.92 -5.94 13.44
N ALA A 47 -7.78 -5.12 14.01
CA ALA A 47 -7.43 -3.73 14.31
C ALA A 47 -6.16 -3.66 15.19
N ALA A 48 -5.20 -2.85 14.77
CA ALA A 48 -4.03 -2.56 15.58
C ALA A 48 -4.41 -1.74 16.83
N GLU A 49 -3.43 -1.53 17.73
CA GLU A 49 -3.62 -0.71 18.92
C GLU A 49 -4.21 0.67 18.57
N PRO A 50 -5.12 1.21 19.41
CA PRO A 50 -5.70 2.52 19.18
C PRO A 50 -4.62 3.60 19.01
N GLY A 51 -4.69 4.35 17.92
CA GLY A 51 -3.70 5.38 17.59
C GLY A 51 -2.47 4.87 16.83
N ALA A 52 -2.44 3.64 16.40
CA ALA A 52 -1.43 3.16 15.47
C ALA A 52 -1.60 3.86 14.11
N HIS A 53 -0.59 4.60 13.72
CA HIS A 53 -0.53 5.32 12.44
C HIS A 53 0.70 4.86 11.66
N LEU A 54 0.70 3.57 11.27
CA LEU A 54 1.87 2.92 10.68
C LEU A 54 2.32 3.60 9.39
N ALA A 55 1.39 3.96 8.52
CA ALA A 55 1.70 4.68 7.29
C ALA A 55 2.32 6.06 7.56
N ASP A 56 1.77 6.81 8.53
CA ASP A 56 2.26 8.16 8.88
C ASP A 56 3.67 8.12 9.43
N ASN A 57 4.02 7.10 10.22
CA ASN A 57 5.38 6.92 10.75
C ASN A 57 6.40 6.74 9.62
N VAL A 58 6.09 5.93 8.61
CA VAL A 58 6.96 5.72 7.45
C VAL A 58 7.05 6.99 6.60
N VAL A 59 5.94 7.70 6.42
CA VAL A 59 5.94 9.01 5.73
C VAL A 59 6.82 10.02 6.44
N ALA A 60 6.75 10.10 7.79
CA ALA A 60 7.60 11.00 8.57
C ALA A 60 9.08 10.64 8.41
N GLU A 61 9.42 9.35 8.38
CA GLU A 61 10.79 8.88 8.18
C GLU A 61 11.31 9.23 6.78
N ILE A 62 10.52 9.01 5.73
CA ILE A 62 10.87 9.38 4.34
C ILE A 62 11.11 10.89 4.24
N ARG A 63 10.20 11.69 4.80
CA ARG A 63 10.30 13.15 4.75
C ARG A 63 11.51 13.67 5.55
N ALA A 64 11.82 13.08 6.70
CA ALA A 64 12.99 13.43 7.49
C ALA A 64 14.31 13.15 6.74
N ALA A 65 14.32 12.15 5.84
CA ALA A 65 15.42 11.85 4.94
C ALA A 65 15.44 12.71 3.67
N GLY A 66 14.51 13.68 3.52
CA GLY A 66 14.40 14.57 2.36
C GLY A 66 13.62 14.02 1.18
N GLY A 67 12.95 12.87 1.32
CA GLY A 67 12.10 12.27 0.30
C GLY A 67 10.68 12.83 0.28
N LEU A 68 9.93 12.46 -0.74
CA LEU A 68 8.52 12.85 -0.90
C LEU A 68 7.61 11.64 -0.59
N ALA A 69 6.67 11.81 0.32
CA ALA A 69 5.69 10.76 0.63
C ALA A 69 4.39 11.33 1.17
N THR A 70 3.30 10.59 0.99
CA THR A 70 2.00 10.85 1.63
C THR A 70 1.42 9.54 2.16
N ALA A 71 0.63 9.62 3.24
CA ALA A 71 0.00 8.44 3.84
C ALA A 71 -1.39 8.19 3.25
N ASP A 72 -1.75 6.92 3.20
CA ASP A 72 -3.10 6.46 2.89
C ASP A 72 -3.49 5.35 3.87
N HIS A 73 -4.75 5.34 4.31
CA HIS A 73 -5.26 4.43 5.33
C HIS A 73 -6.41 3.54 4.81
N GLY A 74 -6.56 3.46 3.49
CA GLY A 74 -7.65 2.72 2.87
C GLY A 74 -7.46 1.21 2.91
N ASP A 75 -8.59 0.51 2.90
CA ASP A 75 -8.67 -0.94 2.76
C ASP A 75 -8.56 -1.31 1.28
N VAL A 76 -7.58 -2.15 0.94
CA VAL A 76 -7.36 -2.61 -0.45
C VAL A 76 -8.50 -3.47 -0.98
N SER A 77 -9.27 -4.11 -0.11
CA SER A 77 -10.40 -4.97 -0.47
C SER A 77 -11.68 -4.19 -0.75
N ASP A 78 -11.74 -2.91 -0.39
CA ASP A 78 -12.87 -2.02 -0.66
C ASP A 78 -12.66 -1.27 -1.98
N PRO A 79 -13.56 -1.45 -2.99
CA PRO A 79 -13.39 -0.83 -4.30
C PRO A 79 -13.33 0.70 -4.30
N GLU A 80 -14.09 1.35 -3.41
CA GLU A 80 -14.09 2.82 -3.34
C GLU A 80 -12.81 3.35 -2.68
N GLN A 81 -12.34 2.67 -1.64
CA GLN A 81 -11.07 3.02 -0.98
C GLN A 81 -9.88 2.72 -1.90
N ALA A 82 -9.88 1.59 -2.63
CA ALA A 82 -8.87 1.30 -3.63
C ALA A 82 -8.80 2.38 -4.72
N ARG A 83 -9.96 2.87 -5.19
CA ARG A 83 -10.02 4.00 -6.13
C ARG A 83 -9.42 5.28 -5.52
N ALA A 84 -9.75 5.58 -4.28
CA ALA A 84 -9.23 6.74 -3.57
C ALA A 84 -7.70 6.68 -3.39
N MET A 85 -7.11 5.49 -3.17
CA MET A 85 -5.65 5.31 -3.09
C MET A 85 -4.96 5.70 -4.40
N VAL A 86 -5.44 5.20 -5.54
CA VAL A 86 -4.88 5.54 -6.85
C VAL A 86 -5.05 7.04 -7.14
N ALA A 87 -6.24 7.60 -6.85
CA ALA A 87 -6.50 9.02 -7.00
C ALA A 87 -5.58 9.87 -6.11
N ARG A 88 -5.23 9.41 -4.92
CA ARG A 88 -4.28 10.11 -4.03
C ARG A 88 -2.92 10.31 -4.69
N ALA A 89 -2.37 9.29 -5.36
CA ALA A 89 -1.11 9.42 -6.08
C ALA A 89 -1.18 10.52 -7.16
N VAL A 90 -2.26 10.55 -7.92
CA VAL A 90 -2.48 11.57 -8.96
C VAL A 90 -2.68 12.95 -8.36
N ASN A 91 -3.48 13.06 -7.30
CA ASN A 91 -3.77 14.36 -6.67
C ASN A 91 -2.55 14.98 -5.98
N GLU A 92 -1.72 14.16 -5.32
CA GLU A 92 -0.55 14.63 -4.58
C GLU A 92 0.68 14.83 -5.48
N PHE A 93 0.87 13.95 -6.48
CA PHE A 93 2.10 13.88 -7.26
C PHE A 93 1.90 13.97 -8.78
N GLY A 94 0.66 14.09 -9.24
CA GLY A 94 0.31 14.31 -10.65
C GLY A 94 0.24 13.05 -11.52
N LYS A 95 0.66 11.88 -11.02
CA LYS A 95 0.72 10.61 -11.78
C LYS A 95 0.89 9.39 -10.87
N LEU A 96 0.91 8.21 -11.47
CA LEU A 96 1.34 6.96 -10.85
C LEU A 96 2.18 6.18 -11.86
N ASP A 97 3.41 5.80 -11.51
CA ASP A 97 4.31 5.01 -12.38
C ASP A 97 4.49 3.58 -11.89
N ILE A 98 4.36 3.33 -10.57
CA ILE A 98 4.69 2.06 -9.93
C ILE A 98 3.58 1.70 -8.95
N LEU A 99 3.05 0.48 -9.07
CA LEU A 99 2.17 -0.12 -8.07
C LEU A 99 2.85 -1.34 -7.46
N VAL A 100 2.91 -1.40 -6.13
CA VAL A 100 3.38 -2.57 -5.38
C VAL A 100 2.22 -3.10 -4.53
N ASN A 101 1.59 -4.17 -4.98
CA ASN A 101 0.59 -4.91 -4.23
C ASN A 101 1.29 -5.79 -3.17
N ASN A 102 1.55 -5.20 -1.99
CA ASN A 102 2.25 -5.87 -0.89
C ASN A 102 1.32 -6.14 0.30
N ALA A 103 0.19 -5.46 0.42
CA ALA A 103 -0.77 -5.72 1.49
C ALA A 103 -1.18 -7.20 1.53
N GLY A 104 -1.20 -7.77 2.70
CA GLY A 104 -1.58 -9.15 2.91
C GLY A 104 -1.83 -9.43 4.39
N ILE A 105 -2.74 -10.35 4.65
CA ILE A 105 -3.02 -10.90 5.98
C ILE A 105 -2.91 -12.41 5.92
N PHE A 106 -2.77 -13.05 7.07
CA PHE A 106 -2.84 -14.50 7.16
C PHE A 106 -3.79 -14.93 8.28
N ARG A 107 -4.44 -16.05 8.08
CA ARG A 107 -5.35 -16.70 9.03
C ARG A 107 -4.94 -18.16 9.12
N GLU A 108 -4.00 -18.47 10.02
CA GLU A 108 -3.51 -19.83 10.18
C GLU A 108 -4.52 -20.68 10.96
N ARG A 109 -5.14 -21.63 10.26
CA ARG A 109 -6.08 -22.62 10.80
C ARG A 109 -5.84 -23.96 10.12
N PRO A 110 -5.99 -25.08 10.82
CA PRO A 110 -6.13 -26.37 10.15
C PRO A 110 -7.24 -26.32 9.13
N PHE A 111 -7.09 -26.92 7.96
CA PHE A 111 -8.07 -26.80 6.87
C PHE A 111 -9.50 -27.18 7.30
N ALA A 112 -9.62 -28.22 8.15
CA ALA A 112 -10.93 -28.67 8.68
C ALA A 112 -11.61 -27.65 9.62
N GLU A 113 -10.85 -26.71 10.16
CA GLU A 113 -11.32 -25.69 11.13
C GLU A 113 -11.41 -24.30 10.52
N MET A 114 -10.96 -24.14 9.27
CA MET A 114 -10.97 -22.85 8.57
C MET A 114 -12.42 -22.44 8.30
N SER A 115 -12.80 -21.28 8.84
CA SER A 115 -14.11 -20.70 8.59
C SER A 115 -14.19 -20.09 7.18
N TRP A 116 -15.42 -19.92 6.69
CA TRP A 116 -15.63 -19.19 5.45
C TRP A 116 -15.17 -17.73 5.56
N ASP A 117 -15.33 -17.11 6.71
CA ASP A 117 -14.91 -15.72 6.97
C ASP A 117 -13.39 -15.59 6.98
N ASP A 118 -12.65 -16.53 7.55
CA ASP A 118 -11.18 -16.55 7.49
C ASP A 118 -10.70 -16.71 6.05
N TRP A 119 -11.33 -17.60 5.29
CA TRP A 119 -11.02 -17.81 3.88
C TRP A 119 -11.28 -16.56 3.03
N THR A 120 -12.48 -15.99 3.14
CA THR A 120 -12.87 -14.81 2.35
C THR A 120 -12.01 -13.60 2.68
N ALA A 121 -11.68 -13.37 3.95
CA ALA A 121 -10.81 -12.26 4.35
C ALA A 121 -9.43 -12.33 3.66
N ILE A 122 -8.84 -13.52 3.57
CA ILE A 122 -7.57 -13.71 2.87
C ILE A 122 -7.73 -13.42 1.37
N ILE A 123 -8.76 -13.99 0.73
CA ILE A 123 -9.02 -13.79 -0.70
C ILE A 123 -9.31 -12.33 -1.01
N ASP A 124 -10.08 -11.64 -0.19
CA ASP A 124 -10.44 -10.24 -0.38
C ASP A 124 -9.20 -9.33 -0.37
N VAL A 125 -8.30 -9.52 0.56
CA VAL A 125 -7.08 -8.71 0.62
C VAL A 125 -6.09 -9.10 -0.50
N HIS A 126 -5.75 -10.38 -0.62
CA HIS A 126 -4.68 -10.81 -1.52
C HIS A 126 -5.09 -10.81 -2.99
N LEU A 127 -6.28 -11.34 -3.31
CA LEU A 127 -6.72 -11.50 -4.69
C LEU A 127 -7.54 -10.32 -5.18
N HIS A 128 -8.63 -9.98 -4.49
CA HIS A 128 -9.51 -8.90 -4.92
C HIS A 128 -8.81 -7.54 -4.80
N GLY A 129 -8.09 -7.26 -3.71
CA GLY A 129 -7.33 -6.02 -3.53
C GLY A 129 -6.27 -5.85 -4.62
N SER A 130 -5.50 -6.90 -4.92
CA SER A 130 -4.52 -6.86 -6.00
C SER A 130 -5.16 -6.65 -7.37
N PHE A 131 -6.31 -7.28 -7.64
CA PHE A 131 -7.05 -7.08 -8.89
C PHE A 131 -7.54 -5.63 -9.02
N LEU A 132 -8.22 -5.10 -8.00
CA LEU A 132 -8.80 -3.75 -8.01
C LEU A 132 -7.73 -2.69 -8.30
N LEU A 133 -6.66 -2.68 -7.51
CA LEU A 133 -5.59 -1.70 -7.67
C LEU A 133 -4.84 -1.87 -8.99
N SER A 134 -4.57 -3.11 -9.42
CA SER A 134 -3.89 -3.35 -10.70
C SER A 134 -4.73 -2.90 -11.88
N GLN A 135 -6.05 -3.12 -11.87
CA GLN A 135 -6.93 -2.67 -12.94
C GLN A 135 -6.95 -1.14 -13.05
N MET A 136 -7.08 -0.45 -11.91
CA MET A 136 -7.10 1.02 -11.86
C MET A 136 -5.75 1.63 -12.27
N ALA A 137 -4.66 1.07 -11.76
CA ALA A 137 -3.32 1.53 -12.12
C ALA A 137 -3.02 1.28 -13.60
N PHE A 138 -3.43 0.12 -14.14
CA PHE A 138 -3.22 -0.19 -15.55
C PHE A 138 -3.94 0.79 -16.49
N GLN A 139 -5.19 1.17 -16.18
CA GLN A 139 -5.90 2.21 -16.94
C GLN A 139 -5.12 3.51 -16.96
N LEU A 140 -4.63 3.94 -15.80
CA LEU A 140 -3.83 5.16 -15.67
C LEU A 140 -2.48 5.06 -16.43
N PHE A 141 -1.81 3.90 -16.38
CA PHE A 141 -0.54 3.69 -17.10
C PHE A 141 -0.69 3.76 -18.61
N VAL A 142 -1.86 3.36 -19.14
CA VAL A 142 -2.16 3.45 -20.59
C VAL A 142 -2.44 4.88 -21.03
N GLU A 143 -2.98 5.72 -20.14
CA GLU A 143 -3.34 7.11 -20.43
C GLU A 143 -2.16 8.08 -20.31
N GLN A 144 -1.12 7.72 -19.58
CA GLN A 144 0.11 8.51 -19.37
C GLN A 144 1.14 8.31 -20.48
#